data_fd8acd463171f08b0a308f13026ee642
#
_entry.id   fd8acd463171f08b0a308f13026ee642
#
_cell.length_a   1.000
_cell.length_b   1.000
_cell.length_c   1.000
_cell.angle_alpha   90.00
_cell.angle_beta   90.00
_cell.angle_gamma   90.00
#
_symmetry.space_group_name_H-M   'P 1'
#
loop_
_entity.id
_entity.type
_entity.pdbx_description
1 polymer ?
#
loop_
_entity_poly.entity_id
_entity_poly.type
_entity_poly.pdbx_seq_one_letter_code
_entity_poly.pdbx_strand_id
1 'polypeptide(L)'
;MCCTSRPSETRQAIRLNRVRWIAAAVAFALIMVLSTTSGFAQSPTPTPTPTPTPSPTPIPMPTATNYDRSAGNSSLNLGSNFLERLGNQASGGVNRAFRANPGGGGASAGAEDPRYRTWFEGYGISIRTDAQGDFAGDKRKTFGGVAGLGARLAPGVNLGFSVDQSHTDIDVPLALQSATLDLTQLGFSGSVDKGPWTWAFAVVHGFGKVRTSRDTGLGLATAGYRAAVDGALTEISYYWTKDQMRIVPKGALEYVRATSVAFQEVGGLDPLNVGSTALSRARVMIGAEIGRYFIFDQKILDLSAYGKFVDNFHQNLGSVQVSLGTQSIVVPGIGESRYGMDAGASASLSLTNTARLYVNYDGKFRNELTSHQGTVGFEHRW
;
A
#
# COMPACT_ATOMS: atom_id res chain seq x y z
N MET A 1 -4.34 -48.32 -50.54
CA MET A 1 -4.47 -48.49 -49.07
C MET A 1 -3.92 -47.28 -48.41
N CYS A 2 -4.80 -46.35 -47.99
CA CYS A 2 -4.46 -45.09 -47.33
C CYS A 2 -4.59 -45.25 -45.83
N CYS A 3 -3.53 -44.94 -45.08
CA CYS A 3 -3.58 -44.76 -43.61
C CYS A 3 -3.60 -43.25 -43.33
N THR A 4 -4.74 -42.71 -42.93
CA THR A 4 -4.88 -41.37 -42.37
C THR A 4 -4.75 -41.45 -40.87
N SER A 5 -3.63 -40.93 -40.31
CA SER A 5 -3.42 -40.78 -38.90
C SER A 5 -4.10 -39.47 -38.39
N ARG A 6 -4.96 -39.57 -37.37
CA ARG A 6 -5.61 -38.46 -36.67
C ARG A 6 -4.63 -37.81 -35.66
N PRO A 7 -4.35 -36.52 -35.73
CA PRO A 7 -3.57 -35.83 -34.72
C PRO A 7 -4.43 -34.79 -33.92
N SER A 8 -5.62 -35.10 -33.46
CA SER A 8 -6.48 -34.09 -32.82
C SER A 8 -6.68 -34.22 -31.31
N GLU A 9 -6.55 -35.41 -30.74
CA GLU A 9 -6.88 -35.62 -29.32
C GLU A 9 -5.77 -35.22 -28.36
N THR A 10 -4.50 -35.41 -28.74
CA THR A 10 -3.36 -35.10 -27.88
C THR A 10 -3.17 -33.59 -27.68
N ARG A 11 -3.53 -32.77 -28.65
CA ARG A 11 -3.42 -31.30 -28.52
C ARG A 11 -4.50 -30.70 -27.62
N GLN A 12 -5.69 -31.29 -27.57
CA GLN A 12 -6.76 -30.84 -26.68
C GLN A 12 -6.49 -31.17 -25.21
N ALA A 13 -5.94 -32.36 -24.91
CA ALA A 13 -5.59 -32.75 -23.56
C ALA A 13 -4.46 -31.87 -22.96
N ILE A 14 -3.48 -31.47 -23.77
CA ILE A 14 -2.40 -30.59 -23.35
C ILE A 14 -2.93 -29.15 -23.10
N ARG A 15 -3.90 -28.68 -23.88
CA ARG A 15 -4.53 -27.37 -23.69
C ARG A 15 -5.36 -27.30 -22.40
N LEU A 16 -6.16 -28.31 -22.11
CA LEU A 16 -6.98 -28.38 -20.88
C LEU A 16 -6.13 -28.45 -19.60
N ASN A 17 -5.02 -29.18 -19.62
CA ASN A 17 -4.11 -29.22 -18.50
C ASN A 17 -3.43 -27.86 -18.24
N ARG A 18 -3.01 -27.14 -19.28
CA ARG A 18 -2.38 -25.81 -19.13
C ARG A 18 -3.33 -24.76 -18.56
N VAL A 19 -4.60 -24.75 -18.96
CA VAL A 19 -5.62 -23.86 -18.41
C VAL A 19 -5.89 -24.14 -16.93
N ARG A 20 -5.88 -25.41 -16.53
CA ARG A 20 -6.02 -25.84 -15.12
C ARG A 20 -4.86 -25.35 -14.24
N TRP A 21 -3.62 -25.36 -14.75
CA TRP A 21 -2.45 -24.85 -14.02
C TRP A 21 -2.47 -23.33 -13.86
N ILE A 22 -2.96 -22.59 -14.85
CA ILE A 22 -3.10 -21.10 -14.77
C ILE A 22 -4.16 -20.74 -13.74
N ALA A 23 -5.31 -21.42 -13.76
CA ALA A 23 -6.36 -21.23 -12.75
C ALA A 23 -5.88 -21.57 -11.34
N ALA A 24 -5.04 -22.62 -11.19
CA ALA A 24 -4.44 -23.00 -9.92
C ALA A 24 -3.40 -21.98 -9.45
N ALA A 25 -2.59 -21.38 -10.33
CA ALA A 25 -1.60 -20.36 -9.97
C ALA A 25 -2.26 -19.05 -9.53
N VAL A 26 -3.34 -18.62 -10.19
CA VAL A 26 -4.12 -17.44 -9.80
C VAL A 26 -4.89 -17.69 -8.50
N ALA A 27 -5.45 -18.90 -8.31
CA ALA A 27 -6.11 -19.30 -7.07
C ALA A 27 -5.11 -19.40 -5.90
N PHE A 28 -3.89 -19.87 -6.14
CA PHE A 28 -2.85 -19.95 -5.11
C PHE A 28 -2.35 -18.57 -4.66
N ALA A 29 -2.21 -17.62 -5.58
CA ALA A 29 -1.91 -16.22 -5.25
C ALA A 29 -3.05 -15.57 -4.45
N LEU A 30 -4.31 -15.88 -4.77
CA LEU A 30 -5.49 -15.39 -4.05
C LEU A 30 -5.61 -16.01 -2.65
N ILE A 31 -5.26 -17.31 -2.50
CA ILE A 31 -5.30 -18.04 -1.23
C ILE A 31 -4.19 -17.55 -0.29
N MET A 32 -3.00 -17.17 -0.79
CA MET A 32 -1.93 -16.59 0.03
C MET A 32 -2.33 -15.24 0.65
N VAL A 33 -3.16 -14.45 -0.02
CA VAL A 33 -3.67 -13.16 0.52
C VAL A 33 -4.75 -13.38 1.58
N LEU A 34 -5.49 -14.50 1.52
CA LEU A 34 -6.60 -14.81 2.44
C LEU A 34 -6.22 -15.66 3.65
N SER A 35 -5.03 -16.29 3.67
CA SER A 35 -4.65 -17.26 4.70
C SER A 35 -3.86 -16.71 5.89
N THR A 36 -3.75 -15.39 6.06
CA THR A 36 -3.05 -14.78 7.21
C THR A 36 -3.89 -14.63 8.48
N THR A 37 -5.08 -15.28 8.55
CA THR A 37 -5.97 -15.24 9.74
C THR A 37 -6.19 -16.62 10.36
N SER A 38 -5.13 -17.41 10.54
CA SER A 38 -5.22 -18.61 11.40
C SER A 38 -4.89 -18.23 12.84
N GLY A 39 -5.92 -17.84 13.58
CA GLY A 39 -5.85 -17.75 15.03
C GLY A 39 -5.66 -19.13 15.63
N PHE A 40 -4.58 -19.34 16.37
CA PHE A 40 -4.41 -20.52 17.22
C PHE A 40 -5.49 -20.48 18.32
N ALA A 41 -6.37 -21.48 18.32
CA ALA A 41 -7.27 -21.71 19.43
C ALA A 41 -6.46 -22.13 20.66
N GLN A 42 -6.43 -21.29 21.68
CA GLN A 42 -5.90 -21.64 22.99
C GLN A 42 -6.93 -22.45 23.76
N SER A 43 -6.47 -23.53 24.38
CA SER A 43 -7.24 -24.37 25.30
C SER A 43 -7.78 -23.54 26.49
N PRO A 44 -8.99 -23.81 27.00
CA PRO A 44 -9.54 -23.03 28.11
C PRO A 44 -8.74 -23.28 29.39
N THR A 45 -8.13 -22.23 29.91
CA THR A 45 -7.51 -22.21 31.23
C THR A 45 -8.61 -22.12 32.30
N PRO A 46 -8.49 -22.82 33.46
CA PRO A 46 -9.50 -22.77 34.50
C PRO A 46 -9.72 -21.35 35.04
N THR A 47 -10.96 -20.97 35.19
CA THR A 47 -11.43 -19.68 35.69
C THR A 47 -10.84 -19.37 37.07
N PRO A 48 -10.04 -18.32 37.26
CA PRO A 48 -9.59 -17.88 38.57
C PRO A 48 -10.74 -17.19 39.31
N THR A 49 -10.79 -17.41 40.61
CA THR A 49 -11.68 -16.71 41.56
C THR A 49 -11.57 -15.20 41.39
N PRO A 50 -12.65 -14.41 41.40
CA PRO A 50 -12.61 -12.97 41.23
C PRO A 50 -11.80 -12.32 42.34
N THR A 51 -10.63 -11.86 42.03
CA THR A 51 -9.87 -10.94 42.87
C THR A 51 -10.58 -9.59 42.88
N PRO A 52 -10.64 -8.86 44.01
CA PRO A 52 -11.28 -7.55 44.06
C PRO A 52 -10.63 -6.66 42.99
N THR A 53 -11.48 -6.08 42.14
CA THR A 53 -11.08 -5.21 41.04
C THR A 53 -10.27 -4.04 41.61
N PRO A 54 -8.98 -3.88 41.27
CA PRO A 54 -8.23 -2.70 41.70
C PRO A 54 -8.91 -1.46 41.14
N SER A 55 -8.96 -0.40 41.95
CA SER A 55 -9.43 0.92 41.51
C SER A 55 -8.62 1.31 40.25
N PRO A 56 -9.27 1.80 39.16
CA PRO A 56 -8.55 2.11 37.95
C PRO A 56 -7.45 3.13 38.22
N THR A 57 -6.20 2.71 38.02
CA THR A 57 -5.07 3.61 38.08
C THR A 57 -5.18 4.57 36.90
N PRO A 58 -5.10 5.90 37.09
CA PRO A 58 -5.15 6.85 35.96
C PRO A 58 -4.09 6.49 34.94
N ILE A 59 -4.49 6.37 33.68
CA ILE A 59 -3.54 6.13 32.57
C ILE A 59 -2.64 7.35 32.47
N PRO A 60 -1.30 7.21 32.48
CA PRO A 60 -0.40 8.34 32.31
C PRO A 60 -0.72 9.13 31.04
N MET A 61 -0.71 10.47 31.09
CA MET A 61 -1.03 11.33 29.95
C MET A 61 -0.26 10.98 28.65
N PRO A 62 1.02 10.58 28.69
CA PRO A 62 1.73 10.17 27.46
C PRO A 62 1.08 9.00 26.74
N THR A 63 0.58 8.01 27.46
CA THR A 63 -0.11 6.85 26.85
C THR A 63 -1.54 7.17 26.44
N ALA A 64 -2.13 8.23 26.98
CA ALA A 64 -3.51 8.63 26.68
C ALA A 64 -3.72 9.13 25.23
N THR A 65 -2.65 9.45 24.50
CA THR A 65 -2.69 9.96 23.11
C THR A 65 -2.14 8.98 22.07
N ASN A 66 -2.07 7.69 22.38
CA ASN A 66 -1.57 6.69 21.43
C ASN A 66 -2.38 6.64 20.13
N TYR A 67 -3.70 6.82 20.21
CA TYR A 67 -4.57 6.86 19.02
C TYR A 67 -4.20 7.99 18.05
N ASP A 68 -3.79 9.18 18.54
CA ASP A 68 -3.41 10.31 17.70
C ASP A 68 -2.07 10.04 16.98
N ARG A 69 -1.10 9.49 17.70
CA ARG A 69 0.18 9.05 17.13
C ARG A 69 -0.03 8.02 16.04
N SER A 70 -0.90 7.04 16.27
CA SER A 70 -1.26 6.00 15.30
C SER A 70 -1.98 6.58 14.08
N ALA A 71 -2.91 7.52 14.27
CA ALA A 71 -3.62 8.17 13.18
C ALA A 71 -2.70 9.03 12.31
N GLY A 72 -1.78 9.79 12.92
CA GLY A 72 -0.76 10.58 12.22
C GLY A 72 0.14 9.71 11.36
N ASN A 73 0.68 8.61 11.92
CA ASN A 73 1.50 7.66 11.17
C ASN A 73 0.70 6.91 10.09
N SER A 74 -0.59 6.59 10.33
CA SER A 74 -1.46 6.02 9.31
C SER A 74 -1.59 6.96 8.11
N SER A 75 -1.86 8.24 8.36
CA SER A 75 -1.95 9.25 7.32
C SER A 75 -0.67 9.33 6.49
N LEU A 76 0.50 9.35 7.16
CA LEU A 76 1.81 9.41 6.52
C LEU A 76 2.08 8.15 5.66
N ASN A 77 1.76 6.97 6.18
CA ASN A 77 1.96 5.71 5.46
C ASN A 77 1.00 5.55 4.28
N LEU A 78 -0.25 6.00 4.39
CA LEU A 78 -1.21 5.97 3.28
C LEU A 78 -0.79 6.92 2.15
N GLY A 79 -0.31 8.14 2.47
CA GLY A 79 0.26 9.06 1.49
C GLY A 79 1.45 8.44 0.75
N SER A 80 2.35 7.81 1.47
CA SER A 80 3.49 7.09 0.94
C SER A 80 3.08 5.92 0.03
N ASN A 81 2.13 5.09 0.45
CA ASN A 81 1.63 3.97 -0.35
C ASN A 81 0.96 4.46 -1.65
N PHE A 82 0.23 5.56 -1.59
CA PHE A 82 -0.39 6.14 -2.79
C PHE A 82 0.65 6.72 -3.75
N LEU A 83 1.69 7.41 -3.25
CA LEU A 83 2.82 7.88 -4.06
C LEU A 83 3.55 6.74 -4.77
N GLU A 84 3.88 5.66 -4.06
CA GLU A 84 4.53 4.49 -4.65
C GLU A 84 3.65 3.84 -5.74
N ARG A 85 2.34 3.75 -5.50
CA ARG A 85 1.38 3.25 -6.47
C ARG A 85 1.35 4.12 -7.73
N LEU A 86 1.30 5.44 -7.59
CA LEU A 86 1.36 6.38 -8.70
C LEU A 86 2.69 6.30 -9.46
N GLY A 87 3.82 6.20 -8.75
CA GLY A 87 5.14 5.97 -9.33
C GLY A 87 5.20 4.69 -10.15
N ASN A 88 4.71 3.58 -9.61
CA ASN A 88 4.62 2.30 -10.32
C ASN A 88 3.70 2.38 -11.54
N GLN A 89 2.58 3.09 -11.45
CA GLN A 89 1.67 3.31 -12.58
C GLN A 89 2.31 4.23 -13.65
N ALA A 90 3.09 5.22 -13.26
CA ALA A 90 3.77 6.14 -14.17
C ALA A 90 5.00 5.48 -14.84
N SER A 91 5.85 4.81 -14.08
CA SER A 91 7.05 4.13 -14.59
C SER A 91 6.71 2.90 -15.43
N GLY A 92 5.52 2.34 -15.22
CA GLY A 92 4.92 1.34 -16.09
C GLY A 92 5.81 0.17 -16.43
N GLY A 93 6.42 -0.50 -15.44
CA GLY A 93 7.23 -1.68 -15.70
C GLY A 93 6.51 -2.71 -16.58
N VAL A 94 5.24 -2.96 -16.28
CA VAL A 94 4.36 -3.80 -17.11
C VAL A 94 3.95 -3.12 -18.43
N ASN A 95 3.82 -1.78 -18.46
CA ASN A 95 3.51 -1.05 -19.68
C ASN A 95 4.63 -1.19 -20.73
N ARG A 96 5.90 -1.28 -20.30
CA ARG A 96 7.03 -1.51 -21.18
C ARG A 96 7.13 -2.95 -21.67
N ALA A 97 6.72 -3.95 -20.87
CA ALA A 97 6.69 -5.33 -21.32
C ALA A 97 5.74 -5.52 -22.53
N PHE A 98 4.63 -4.81 -22.57
CA PHE A 98 3.73 -4.81 -23.73
C PHE A 98 4.31 -4.08 -24.94
N ARG A 99 5.15 -3.05 -24.73
CA ARG A 99 5.83 -2.33 -25.82
C ARG A 99 7.04 -3.10 -26.38
N ALA A 100 7.70 -3.86 -25.53
CA ALA A 100 8.88 -4.63 -25.85
C ALA A 100 8.54 -6.07 -26.28
N ASN A 101 7.41 -6.30 -26.99
CA ASN A 101 7.14 -7.60 -27.60
C ASN A 101 7.99 -7.75 -28.87
N PRO A 102 9.25 -8.23 -28.78
CA PRO A 102 10.15 -8.33 -29.95
C PRO A 102 9.83 -9.54 -30.83
N GLY A 103 8.83 -10.35 -30.45
CA GLY A 103 8.49 -11.58 -31.14
C GLY A 103 7.17 -11.56 -31.92
N GLY A 104 6.45 -10.46 -31.90
CA GLY A 104 5.14 -10.33 -32.57
C GLY A 104 5.27 -9.88 -34.04
N GLY A 105 5.94 -10.64 -34.86
CA GLY A 105 5.81 -10.52 -36.33
C GLY A 105 4.42 -10.99 -36.75
N GLY A 106 3.39 -10.16 -36.63
CA GLY A 106 2.05 -10.44 -37.09
C GLY A 106 1.12 -9.29 -36.79
N ALA A 107 0.36 -8.82 -37.76
CA ALA A 107 -0.80 -7.93 -37.76
C ALA A 107 -0.93 -6.75 -36.79
N SER A 108 -0.11 -6.63 -35.75
CA SER A 108 -0.10 -5.52 -34.81
C SER A 108 0.88 -4.38 -35.15
N ALA A 109 1.58 -4.48 -36.28
CA ALA A 109 2.47 -3.43 -36.77
C ALA A 109 1.73 -2.16 -37.25
N GLY A 110 0.40 -2.13 -37.18
CA GLY A 110 -0.43 -1.00 -37.58
C GLY A 110 -1.42 -0.51 -36.51
N ALA A 111 -1.48 -1.15 -35.35
CA ALA A 111 -2.28 -0.64 -34.25
C ALA A 111 -1.55 0.55 -33.61
N GLU A 112 -2.11 1.75 -33.70
CA GLU A 112 -1.64 2.90 -32.97
C GLU A 112 -1.54 2.55 -31.48
N ASP A 113 -0.40 2.84 -30.90
CA ASP A 113 -0.16 2.67 -29.47
C ASP A 113 -1.24 3.43 -28.68
N PRO A 114 -1.98 2.79 -27.75
CA PRO A 114 -3.11 3.40 -27.07
C PRO A 114 -2.67 4.71 -26.39
N ARG A 115 -3.46 5.76 -26.64
CA ARG A 115 -3.18 7.12 -26.16
C ARG A 115 -3.66 7.33 -24.74
N TYR A 116 -4.73 6.67 -24.35
CA TYR A 116 -5.38 6.82 -23.07
C TYR A 116 -5.40 5.50 -22.32
N ARG A 117 -5.45 5.59 -20.99
CA ARG A 117 -5.66 4.44 -20.12
C ARG A 117 -6.52 4.82 -18.93
N THR A 118 -7.30 3.87 -18.46
CA THR A 118 -8.03 3.93 -17.19
C THR A 118 -7.64 2.73 -16.37
N TRP A 119 -7.55 2.90 -15.06
CA TRP A 119 -7.26 1.80 -14.15
C TRP A 119 -8.02 1.96 -12.84
N PHE A 120 -8.35 0.83 -12.23
CA PHE A 120 -9.03 0.73 -10.96
C PHE A 120 -8.32 -0.29 -10.11
N GLU A 121 -8.17 -0.01 -8.81
CA GLU A 121 -7.61 -0.93 -7.83
C GLU A 121 -8.47 -0.95 -6.58
N GLY A 122 -8.68 -2.16 -6.02
CA GLY A 122 -9.09 -2.35 -4.64
C GLY A 122 -7.93 -2.91 -3.84
N TYR A 123 -7.75 -2.46 -2.60
CA TYR A 123 -6.65 -2.91 -1.77
C TYR A 123 -7.02 -3.07 -0.30
N GLY A 124 -6.27 -3.96 0.39
CA GLY A 124 -6.30 -4.09 1.83
C GLY A 124 -4.89 -4.01 2.41
N ILE A 125 -4.72 -3.33 3.53
CA ILE A 125 -3.45 -3.18 4.23
C ILE A 125 -3.62 -3.61 5.68
N SER A 126 -2.69 -4.39 6.19
CA SER A 126 -2.57 -4.73 7.61
C SER A 126 -1.22 -4.24 8.11
N ILE A 127 -1.23 -3.37 9.11
CA ILE A 127 -0.01 -2.83 9.74
C ILE A 127 -0.02 -3.21 11.21
N ARG A 128 1.14 -3.59 11.70
CA ARG A 128 1.42 -3.75 13.13
C ARG A 128 2.63 -2.90 13.48
N THR A 129 2.49 -2.06 14.50
CA THR A 129 3.60 -1.31 15.11
C THR A 129 3.82 -1.84 16.51
N ASP A 130 5.06 -2.15 16.84
CA ASP A 130 5.43 -2.61 18.18
C ASP A 130 5.52 -1.44 19.18
N ALA A 131 5.53 -1.75 20.47
CA ALA A 131 5.64 -0.76 21.51
C ALA A 131 7.00 -0.04 21.45
N GLN A 132 6.98 1.28 21.68
CA GLN A 132 8.17 2.15 21.66
C GLN A 132 8.07 3.21 22.76
N GLY A 133 8.93 3.14 23.80
CA GLY A 133 8.86 4.07 24.93
C GLY A 133 7.47 4.07 25.55
N ASP A 134 6.80 5.23 25.56
CA ASP A 134 5.43 5.39 26.10
C ASP A 134 4.33 4.95 25.12
N PHE A 135 4.68 4.53 23.92
CA PHE A 135 3.73 4.04 22.93
C PHE A 135 3.47 2.55 23.13
N ALA A 136 2.22 2.18 23.28
CA ALA A 136 1.81 0.80 23.61
C ALA A 136 1.82 -0.17 22.41
N GLY A 137 2.14 0.33 21.22
CA GLY A 137 1.96 -0.43 19.96
C GLY A 137 0.53 -0.41 19.44
N ASP A 138 0.36 -0.66 18.14
CA ASP A 138 -0.94 -0.63 17.49
C ASP A 138 -1.12 -1.71 16.43
N LYS A 139 -2.37 -1.90 16.03
CA LYS A 139 -2.79 -2.68 14.88
C LYS A 139 -3.70 -1.81 14.01
N ARG A 140 -3.42 -1.77 12.72
CA ARG A 140 -4.19 -0.98 11.75
C ARG A 140 -4.64 -1.86 10.61
N LYS A 141 -5.89 -1.69 10.20
CA LYS A 141 -6.46 -2.36 9.03
C LYS A 141 -7.06 -1.30 8.12
N THR A 142 -6.62 -1.27 6.89
CA THR A 142 -7.10 -0.32 5.88
C THR A 142 -7.74 -1.07 4.72
N PHE A 143 -8.88 -0.58 4.27
CA PHE A 143 -9.48 -0.95 2.99
C PHE A 143 -9.65 0.30 2.15
N GLY A 144 -9.35 0.19 0.87
CA GLY A 144 -9.44 1.34 -0.02
C GLY A 144 -9.59 0.97 -1.48
N GLY A 145 -9.85 1.99 -2.27
CA GLY A 145 -9.96 1.87 -3.71
C GLY A 145 -9.38 3.09 -4.41
N VAL A 146 -8.77 2.85 -5.55
CA VAL A 146 -8.18 3.88 -6.41
C VAL A 146 -8.77 3.81 -7.80
N ALA A 147 -9.03 4.95 -8.38
CA ALA A 147 -9.34 5.12 -9.80
C ALA A 147 -8.35 6.10 -10.43
N GLY A 148 -7.85 5.79 -11.62
CA GLY A 148 -6.90 6.66 -12.32
C GLY A 148 -7.13 6.71 -13.82
N LEU A 149 -6.75 7.86 -14.38
CA LEU A 149 -6.72 8.13 -15.80
C LEU A 149 -5.30 8.51 -16.21
N GLY A 150 -4.85 8.04 -17.36
CA GLY A 150 -3.56 8.41 -17.91
C GLY A 150 -3.67 8.76 -19.39
N ALA A 151 -2.82 9.66 -19.84
CA ALA A 151 -2.72 10.05 -21.23
C ALA A 151 -1.25 10.09 -21.68
N ARG A 152 -0.98 9.63 -22.90
CA ARG A 152 0.28 9.86 -23.59
C ARG A 152 0.20 11.19 -24.35
N LEU A 153 1.01 12.16 -23.92
CA LEU A 153 1.06 13.48 -24.55
C LEU A 153 1.95 13.51 -25.78
N ALA A 154 3.07 12.79 -25.71
CA ALA A 154 4.04 12.65 -26.77
C ALA A 154 4.71 11.27 -26.67
N PRO A 155 5.46 10.83 -27.70
CA PRO A 155 6.27 9.61 -27.60
C PRO A 155 7.19 9.65 -26.37
N GLY A 156 6.97 8.69 -25.44
CA GLY A 156 7.71 8.59 -24.19
C GLY A 156 7.27 9.56 -23.07
N VAL A 157 6.28 10.44 -23.27
CA VAL A 157 5.78 11.36 -22.24
C VAL A 157 4.37 10.98 -21.83
N ASN A 158 4.19 10.62 -20.57
CA ASN A 158 2.91 10.20 -20.02
C ASN A 158 2.55 11.07 -18.82
N LEU A 159 1.27 11.38 -18.68
CA LEU A 159 0.70 12.02 -17.50
C LEU A 159 -0.49 11.22 -16.99
N GLY A 160 -0.76 11.33 -15.68
CA GLY A 160 -1.89 10.66 -15.04
C GLY A 160 -2.46 11.46 -13.89
N PHE A 161 -3.76 11.28 -13.66
CA PHE A 161 -4.49 11.78 -12.51
C PHE A 161 -5.20 10.62 -11.84
N SER A 162 -5.26 10.61 -10.51
CA SER A 162 -5.89 9.53 -9.75
C SER A 162 -6.53 10.04 -8.46
N VAL A 163 -7.54 9.31 -8.03
CA VAL A 163 -8.25 9.54 -6.76
C VAL A 163 -8.20 8.25 -5.95
N ASP A 164 -7.84 8.35 -4.69
CA ASP A 164 -7.83 7.28 -3.70
C ASP A 164 -8.81 7.59 -2.58
N GLN A 165 -9.59 6.60 -2.17
CA GLN A 165 -10.45 6.65 -0.99
C GLN A 165 -10.15 5.46 -0.11
N SER A 166 -9.87 5.72 1.18
CA SER A 166 -9.56 4.66 2.14
C SER A 166 -10.22 4.88 3.49
N HIS A 167 -10.47 3.76 4.15
CA HIS A 167 -10.94 3.68 5.54
C HIS A 167 -9.96 2.82 6.34
N THR A 168 -9.50 3.34 7.48
CA THR A 168 -8.55 2.67 8.37
C THR A 168 -9.13 2.54 9.77
N ASP A 169 -9.20 1.31 10.26
CA ASP A 169 -9.43 1.02 11.67
C ASP A 169 -8.09 0.93 12.39
N ILE A 170 -7.97 1.63 13.51
CA ILE A 170 -6.80 1.70 14.37
C ILE A 170 -7.18 1.18 15.75
N ASP A 171 -6.45 0.20 16.24
CA ASP A 171 -6.64 -0.40 17.55
C ASP A 171 -5.35 -0.36 18.36
N VAL A 172 -5.41 0.19 19.57
CA VAL A 172 -4.32 0.27 20.56
C VAL A 172 -4.75 -0.49 21.82
N PRO A 173 -4.70 -1.83 21.79
CA PRO A 173 -5.38 -2.66 22.80
C PRO A 173 -4.86 -2.42 24.21
N LEU A 174 -3.56 -2.27 24.39
CA LEU A 174 -2.94 -2.09 25.72
C LEU A 174 -3.25 -0.73 26.36
N ALA A 175 -3.68 0.25 25.54
CA ALA A 175 -4.10 1.56 26.03
C ALA A 175 -5.62 1.73 26.07
N LEU A 176 -6.39 0.70 25.70
CA LEU A 176 -7.86 0.73 25.58
C LEU A 176 -8.36 1.90 24.71
N GLN A 177 -7.67 2.09 23.57
CA GLN A 177 -7.90 3.20 22.64
C GLN A 177 -8.16 2.67 21.25
N SER A 178 -9.01 3.38 20.51
CA SER A 178 -9.23 3.13 19.09
C SER A 178 -9.41 4.43 18.33
N ALA A 179 -9.18 4.36 17.02
CA ALA A 179 -9.49 5.46 16.11
C ALA A 179 -9.92 4.92 14.75
N THR A 180 -10.61 5.75 13.98
CA THR A 180 -10.87 5.52 12.57
C THR A 180 -10.35 6.71 11.76
N LEU A 181 -9.80 6.43 10.58
CA LEU A 181 -9.35 7.45 9.64
C LEU A 181 -10.01 7.20 8.28
N ASP A 182 -10.84 8.15 7.85
CA ASP A 182 -11.37 8.23 6.49
C ASP A 182 -10.50 9.21 5.70
N LEU A 183 -9.78 8.75 4.66
CA LEU A 183 -8.84 9.56 3.90
C LEU A 183 -9.19 9.54 2.41
N THR A 184 -9.32 10.72 1.82
CA THR A 184 -9.43 10.92 0.37
C THR A 184 -8.14 11.57 -0.13
N GLN A 185 -7.54 11.03 -1.18
CA GLN A 185 -6.30 11.55 -1.76
C GLN A 185 -6.47 11.81 -3.26
N LEU A 186 -5.92 12.92 -3.72
CA LEU A 186 -5.79 13.27 -5.13
C LEU A 186 -4.33 13.15 -5.52
N GLY A 187 -4.06 12.50 -6.63
CA GLY A 187 -2.71 12.25 -7.11
C GLY A 187 -2.52 12.66 -8.55
N PHE A 188 -1.39 13.28 -8.83
CA PHE A 188 -0.92 13.57 -10.17
C PHE A 188 0.40 12.86 -10.39
N SER A 189 0.59 12.22 -11.55
CA SER A 189 1.80 11.50 -11.88
C SER A 189 2.21 11.71 -13.33
N GLY A 190 3.49 11.53 -13.61
CA GLY A 190 3.99 11.57 -14.96
C GLY A 190 5.26 10.78 -15.13
N SER A 191 5.61 10.51 -16.39
CA SER A 191 6.88 9.87 -16.72
C SER A 191 7.42 10.34 -18.05
N VAL A 192 8.77 10.28 -18.17
CA VAL A 192 9.51 10.48 -19.39
C VAL A 192 10.34 9.24 -19.66
N ASP A 193 10.12 8.61 -20.82
CA ASP A 193 10.83 7.43 -21.29
C ASP A 193 11.85 7.82 -22.34
N LYS A 194 13.13 7.44 -22.14
CA LYS A 194 14.20 7.63 -23.10
C LYS A 194 15.04 6.36 -23.23
N GLY A 195 14.84 5.62 -24.30
CA GLY A 195 15.48 4.30 -24.49
C GLY A 195 15.12 3.36 -23.33
N PRO A 196 16.09 2.73 -22.65
CA PRO A 196 15.81 1.84 -21.50
C PRO A 196 15.50 2.59 -20.21
N TRP A 197 15.71 3.90 -20.14
CA TRP A 197 15.49 4.72 -18.96
C TRP A 197 14.06 5.23 -18.87
N THR A 198 13.51 5.25 -17.65
CA THR A 198 12.29 5.96 -17.30
C THR A 198 12.56 6.84 -16.09
N TRP A 199 12.18 8.08 -16.21
CA TRP A 199 12.06 8.98 -15.07
C TRP A 199 10.57 9.21 -14.78
N ALA A 200 10.12 8.87 -13.59
CA ALA A 200 8.75 9.05 -13.13
C ALA A 200 8.69 10.01 -11.96
N PHE A 201 7.59 10.72 -11.83
CA PHE A 201 7.29 11.58 -10.69
C PHE A 201 5.82 11.43 -10.30
N ALA A 202 5.53 11.68 -9.02
CA ALA A 202 4.18 11.73 -8.50
C ALA A 202 4.09 12.79 -7.39
N VAL A 203 2.92 13.41 -7.27
CA VAL A 203 2.56 14.29 -6.16
C VAL A 203 1.17 13.93 -5.67
N VAL A 204 0.95 14.04 -4.36
CA VAL A 204 -0.34 13.74 -3.73
C VAL A 204 -0.72 14.83 -2.76
N HIS A 205 -2.02 15.08 -2.67
CA HIS A 205 -2.67 15.85 -1.63
C HIS A 205 -3.86 15.06 -1.10
N GLY A 206 -3.94 14.93 0.22
CA GLY A 206 -5.00 14.18 0.88
C GLY A 206 -5.63 14.96 2.02
N PHE A 207 -6.91 14.70 2.24
CA PHE A 207 -7.67 15.24 3.36
C PHE A 207 -8.49 14.12 4.00
N GLY A 208 -8.47 14.08 5.33
CA GLY A 208 -9.08 13.02 6.10
C GLY A 208 -9.84 13.52 7.31
N LYS A 209 -10.66 12.62 7.83
CA LYS A 209 -11.35 12.77 9.11
C LYS A 209 -10.92 11.64 10.01
N VAL A 210 -10.49 12.01 11.22
CA VAL A 210 -10.16 11.07 12.29
C VAL A 210 -11.27 11.12 13.33
N ARG A 211 -11.72 9.95 13.80
CA ARG A 211 -12.58 9.82 14.97
C ARG A 211 -11.88 8.93 15.97
N THR A 212 -11.90 9.31 17.22
CA THR A 212 -11.17 8.62 18.30
C THR A 212 -12.07 8.23 19.43
N SER A 213 -11.70 7.18 20.13
CA SER A 213 -12.36 6.71 21.35
C SER A 213 -11.32 6.20 22.32
N ARG A 214 -11.38 6.67 23.56
CA ARG A 214 -10.53 6.25 24.67
C ARG A 214 -11.42 5.84 25.86
N ASP A 215 -11.24 4.62 26.34
CA ASP A 215 -11.89 4.15 27.56
C ASP A 215 -11.19 4.76 28.79
N THR A 216 -11.94 5.45 29.60
CA THR A 216 -11.43 6.10 30.83
C THR A 216 -11.76 5.32 32.11
N GLY A 217 -12.39 4.15 31.98
CA GLY A 217 -12.94 3.37 33.08
C GLY A 217 -14.26 3.92 33.63
N LEU A 218 -14.59 5.18 33.37
CA LEU A 218 -15.85 5.85 33.75
C LEU A 218 -16.56 6.47 32.56
N GLY A 219 -16.48 5.80 31.40
CA GLY A 219 -17.08 6.21 30.14
C GLY A 219 -16.03 6.47 29.04
N LEU A 220 -16.52 6.70 27.82
CA LEU A 220 -15.69 6.94 26.65
C LEU A 220 -15.42 8.43 26.47
N ALA A 221 -14.14 8.81 26.38
CA ALA A 221 -13.72 10.10 25.85
C ALA A 221 -13.57 9.97 24.32
N THR A 222 -14.25 10.83 23.58
CA THR A 222 -14.28 10.78 22.11
C THR A 222 -13.88 12.11 21.49
N ALA A 223 -13.30 12.09 20.30
CA ALA A 223 -13.02 13.29 19.53
C ALA A 223 -13.16 13.04 18.03
N GLY A 224 -13.30 14.14 17.29
CA GLY A 224 -13.27 14.13 15.83
C GLY A 224 -12.46 15.32 15.32
N TYR A 225 -11.50 15.06 14.42
CA TYR A 225 -10.64 16.13 13.87
C TYR A 225 -10.26 15.85 12.41
N ARG A 226 -9.61 16.85 11.79
CA ARG A 226 -9.17 16.77 10.40
C ARG A 226 -7.69 16.45 10.32
N ALA A 227 -7.32 15.66 9.33
CA ALA A 227 -5.94 15.39 8.93
C ALA A 227 -5.75 15.78 7.47
N ALA A 228 -4.52 16.14 7.11
CA ALA A 228 -4.12 16.38 5.73
C ALA A 228 -2.78 15.67 5.45
N VAL A 229 -2.58 15.27 4.19
CA VAL A 229 -1.37 14.61 3.73
C VAL A 229 -0.91 15.27 2.44
N ASP A 230 0.37 15.60 2.39
CA ASP A 230 1.05 16.11 1.19
C ASP A 230 2.27 15.23 0.90
N GLY A 231 2.57 14.99 -0.36
CA GLY A 231 3.75 14.20 -0.69
C GLY A 231 4.19 14.35 -2.13
N ALA A 232 5.46 13.99 -2.35
CA ALA A 232 6.08 13.94 -3.66
C ALA A 232 7.04 12.76 -3.74
N LEU A 233 7.12 12.16 -4.93
CA LEU A 233 8.03 11.06 -5.26
C LEU A 233 8.65 11.32 -6.63
N THR A 234 9.93 10.99 -6.75
CA THR A 234 10.62 10.86 -8.04
C THR A 234 11.34 9.53 -8.09
N GLU A 235 11.24 8.83 -9.22
CA GLU A 235 11.83 7.51 -9.44
C GLU A 235 12.57 7.49 -10.77
N ILE A 236 13.74 6.91 -10.76
CA ILE A 236 14.49 6.56 -11.97
C ILE A 236 14.59 5.04 -12.06
N SER A 237 14.31 4.48 -13.23
CA SER A 237 14.42 3.05 -13.51
C SER A 237 15.10 2.79 -14.83
N TYR A 238 15.85 1.67 -14.88
CA TYR A 238 16.49 1.18 -16.09
C TYR A 238 15.88 -0.16 -16.46
N TYR A 239 15.38 -0.28 -17.68
CA TYR A 239 14.67 -1.46 -18.15
C TYR A 239 15.59 -2.33 -19.03
N TRP A 240 16.09 -3.41 -18.45
CA TRP A 240 16.87 -4.41 -19.16
C TRP A 240 16.05 -5.66 -19.43
N THR A 241 16.05 -6.12 -20.69
CA THR A 241 15.32 -7.31 -21.11
C THR A 241 16.22 -8.26 -21.87
N LYS A 242 16.04 -9.55 -21.61
CA LYS A 242 16.62 -10.64 -22.40
C LYS A 242 15.60 -11.74 -22.53
N ASP A 243 15.24 -12.08 -23.77
CA ASP A 243 14.16 -13.04 -24.06
C ASP A 243 12.84 -12.65 -23.39
N GLN A 244 12.30 -13.51 -22.54
CA GLN A 244 11.07 -13.28 -21.77
C GLN A 244 11.33 -12.76 -20.36
N MET A 245 12.57 -12.51 -20.01
CA MET A 245 12.95 -12.00 -18.68
C MET A 245 13.24 -10.50 -18.74
N ARG A 246 12.95 -9.82 -17.61
CA ARG A 246 13.35 -8.45 -17.38
C ARG A 246 13.98 -8.29 -16.01
N ILE A 247 14.92 -7.38 -15.92
CA ILE A 247 15.46 -6.86 -14.67
C ILE A 247 15.37 -5.34 -14.73
N VAL A 248 14.77 -4.75 -13.71
CA VAL A 248 14.52 -3.31 -13.65
C VAL A 248 15.09 -2.75 -12.35
N PRO A 249 16.38 -2.38 -12.31
CA PRO A 249 16.90 -1.60 -11.19
C PRO A 249 16.17 -0.26 -11.09
N LYS A 250 15.87 0.16 -9.85
CA LYS A 250 15.11 1.36 -9.53
C LYS A 250 15.76 2.11 -8.38
N GLY A 251 15.74 3.44 -8.47
CA GLY A 251 16.08 4.33 -7.37
C GLY A 251 15.00 5.40 -7.23
N ALA A 252 14.53 5.64 -6.01
CA ALA A 252 13.50 6.63 -5.75
C ALA A 252 13.81 7.50 -4.55
N LEU A 253 13.35 8.75 -4.60
CA LEU A 253 13.32 9.70 -3.49
C LEU A 253 11.87 10.07 -3.23
N GLU A 254 11.47 10.01 -1.96
CA GLU A 254 10.12 10.33 -1.52
C GLU A 254 10.16 11.31 -0.35
N TYR A 255 9.21 12.23 -0.33
CA TYR A 255 8.88 13.08 0.81
C TYR A 255 7.38 13.02 1.07
N VAL A 256 6.99 12.81 2.34
CA VAL A 256 5.59 12.85 2.78
C VAL A 256 5.49 13.65 4.06
N ARG A 257 4.44 14.45 4.16
CA ARG A 257 4.05 15.21 5.35
C ARG A 257 2.60 14.93 5.70
N ALA A 258 2.32 14.65 6.96
CA ALA A 258 0.98 14.54 7.51
C ALA A 258 0.78 15.58 8.61
N THR A 259 -0.39 16.21 8.65
CA THR A 259 -0.75 17.21 9.65
C THR A 259 -2.13 16.92 10.22
N SER A 260 -2.33 17.21 11.51
CA SER A 260 -3.64 17.21 12.15
C SER A 260 -3.90 18.53 12.85
N VAL A 261 -5.18 18.94 12.89
CA VAL A 261 -5.59 20.12 13.64
C VAL A 261 -5.74 19.79 15.12
N ALA A 262 -5.62 20.80 15.99
CA ALA A 262 -5.90 20.65 17.40
C ALA A 262 -7.35 20.27 17.65
N PHE A 263 -7.59 19.48 18.69
CA PHE A 263 -8.94 19.02 19.06
C PHE A 263 -9.09 18.87 20.57
N GLN A 264 -10.32 18.73 21.02
CA GLN A 264 -10.69 18.44 22.39
C GLN A 264 -11.54 17.18 22.44
N GLU A 265 -11.23 16.29 23.38
CA GLU A 265 -12.10 15.18 23.72
C GLU A 265 -13.38 15.65 24.44
N VAL A 266 -14.44 14.88 24.29
CA VAL A 266 -15.69 15.08 25.02
C VAL A 266 -16.15 13.75 25.62
N GLY A 267 -16.79 13.82 26.78
CA GLY A 267 -17.25 12.64 27.54
C GLY A 267 -16.12 11.96 28.31
N GLY A 268 -16.46 10.86 28.97
CA GLY A 268 -15.54 10.12 29.82
C GLY A 268 -15.01 10.91 31.02
N LEU A 269 -13.99 10.35 31.69
CA LEU A 269 -13.23 11.01 32.75
C LEU A 269 -12.03 11.69 32.13
N ASP A 270 -11.71 12.90 32.59
CA ASP A 270 -10.53 13.64 32.20
C ASP A 270 -10.36 13.81 30.66
N PRO A 271 -11.28 14.52 29.98
CA PRO A 271 -11.18 14.79 28.56
C PRO A 271 -9.97 15.70 28.26
N LEU A 272 -9.16 15.30 27.28
CA LEU A 272 -7.91 15.93 26.91
C LEU A 272 -8.10 17.03 25.87
N ASN A 273 -7.28 18.08 25.98
CA ASN A 273 -7.02 19.01 24.87
C ASN A 273 -5.72 18.58 24.20
N VAL A 274 -5.80 18.32 22.90
CA VAL A 274 -4.68 17.82 22.08
C VAL A 274 -4.31 18.88 21.04
N GLY A 275 -3.07 19.30 21.01
CA GLY A 275 -2.56 20.30 20.08
C GLY A 275 -2.47 19.77 18.65
N SER A 276 -2.25 20.68 17.69
CA SER A 276 -1.98 20.29 16.30
C SER A 276 -0.66 19.55 16.19
N THR A 277 -0.61 18.58 15.25
CA THR A 277 0.60 17.77 15.01
C THR A 277 1.03 17.88 13.56
N ALA A 278 2.33 17.84 13.31
CA ALA A 278 2.91 17.76 11.98
C ALA A 278 4.04 16.73 11.98
N LEU A 279 3.90 15.72 11.13
CA LEU A 279 4.90 14.69 10.92
C LEU A 279 5.43 14.81 9.49
N SER A 280 6.70 14.51 9.27
CA SER A 280 7.23 14.39 7.91
C SER A 280 8.33 13.34 7.83
N ARG A 281 8.45 12.73 6.65
CA ARG A 281 9.46 11.74 6.36
C ARG A 281 10.01 11.94 4.95
N ALA A 282 11.35 11.94 4.83
CA ALA A 282 12.01 11.80 3.54
C ALA A 282 12.80 10.50 3.52
N ARG A 283 12.70 9.76 2.41
CA ARG A 283 13.37 8.47 2.26
C ARG A 283 13.94 8.25 0.87
N VAL A 284 15.04 7.52 0.82
CA VAL A 284 15.63 6.97 -0.39
C VAL A 284 15.29 5.48 -0.46
N MET A 285 14.92 5.02 -1.63
CA MET A 285 14.64 3.62 -1.92
C MET A 285 15.49 3.16 -3.09
N ILE A 286 16.24 2.06 -2.93
CA ILE A 286 17.06 1.47 -3.99
C ILE A 286 16.75 -0.02 -4.05
N GLY A 287 16.46 -0.51 -5.25
CA GLY A 287 16.12 -1.91 -5.42
C GLY A 287 16.05 -2.34 -6.87
N ALA A 288 15.51 -3.53 -7.07
CA ALA A 288 15.29 -4.07 -8.40
C ALA A 288 14.01 -4.92 -8.44
N GLU A 289 13.41 -4.94 -9.61
CA GLU A 289 12.34 -5.87 -9.98
C GLU A 289 12.88 -6.88 -10.97
N ILE A 290 12.53 -8.16 -10.78
CA ILE A 290 12.78 -9.24 -11.72
C ILE A 290 11.43 -9.75 -12.16
N GLY A 291 11.23 -9.88 -13.48
CA GLY A 291 9.97 -10.37 -14.03
C GLY A 291 10.19 -11.31 -15.21
N ARG A 292 9.18 -12.14 -15.44
CA ARG A 292 9.10 -13.02 -16.61
C ARG A 292 7.68 -13.06 -17.13
N TYR A 293 7.53 -12.94 -18.45
CA TYR A 293 6.24 -13.12 -19.10
C TYR A 293 6.15 -14.45 -19.84
N PHE A 294 4.94 -14.99 -19.88
CA PHE A 294 4.61 -16.24 -20.53
C PHE A 294 3.50 -15.95 -21.55
N ILE A 295 3.64 -16.47 -22.76
CA ILE A 295 2.66 -16.28 -23.82
C ILE A 295 1.89 -17.59 -23.99
N PHE A 296 0.56 -17.50 -23.84
CA PHE A 296 -0.37 -18.62 -24.01
C PHE A 296 -1.46 -18.21 -25.02
N ASP A 297 -1.43 -18.79 -26.19
CA ASP A 297 -2.27 -18.40 -27.30
C ASP A 297 -2.11 -16.89 -27.62
N GLN A 298 -3.08 -16.07 -27.28
CA GLN A 298 -3.04 -14.61 -27.45
C GLN A 298 -2.99 -13.85 -26.11
N LYS A 299 -2.80 -14.55 -25.00
CA LYS A 299 -2.77 -13.96 -23.66
C LYS A 299 -1.35 -13.94 -23.12
N ILE A 300 -1.03 -12.88 -22.38
CA ILE A 300 0.25 -12.73 -21.72
C ILE A 300 0.01 -12.78 -20.22
N LEU A 301 0.66 -13.75 -19.56
CA LEU A 301 0.80 -13.79 -18.11
C LEU A 301 2.17 -13.24 -17.75
N ASP A 302 2.19 -12.16 -16.97
CA ASP A 302 3.44 -11.55 -16.47
C ASP A 302 3.53 -11.78 -14.97
N LEU A 303 4.63 -12.36 -14.53
CA LEU A 303 4.97 -12.58 -13.13
C LEU A 303 6.22 -11.77 -12.78
N SER A 304 6.19 -11.06 -11.66
CA SER A 304 7.38 -10.36 -11.17
C SER A 304 7.48 -10.37 -9.66
N ALA A 305 8.70 -10.16 -9.17
CA ALA A 305 9.00 -9.92 -7.76
C ALA A 305 10.00 -8.77 -7.66
N TYR A 306 9.96 -8.04 -6.55
CA TYR A 306 10.89 -6.95 -6.30
C TYR A 306 11.39 -6.97 -4.85
N GLY A 307 12.56 -6.37 -4.66
CA GLY A 307 13.10 -6.02 -3.36
C GLY A 307 13.70 -4.63 -3.39
N LYS A 308 13.48 -3.85 -2.33
CA LYS A 308 14.00 -2.49 -2.16
C LYS A 308 14.59 -2.34 -0.76
N PHE A 309 15.79 -1.79 -0.66
CA PHE A 309 16.34 -1.21 0.56
C PHE A 309 15.78 0.21 0.73
N VAL A 310 15.45 0.58 1.95
CA VAL A 310 14.86 1.88 2.30
C VAL A 310 15.69 2.52 3.41
N ASP A 311 16.12 3.77 3.20
CA ASP A 311 16.73 4.65 4.21
C ASP A 311 15.82 5.85 4.46
N ASN A 312 15.22 5.91 5.64
CA ASN A 312 14.47 7.05 6.15
C ASN A 312 15.46 8.10 6.68
N PHE A 313 16.19 8.80 5.79
CA PHE A 313 17.29 9.69 6.17
C PHE A 313 16.84 10.96 6.89
N HIS A 314 15.57 11.31 6.80
CA HIS A 314 14.95 12.39 7.56
C HIS A 314 13.57 11.97 8.07
N GLN A 315 13.37 12.09 9.38
CA GLN A 315 12.09 11.89 10.01
C GLN A 315 11.87 13.01 11.04
N ASN A 316 10.82 13.79 10.85
CA ASN A 316 10.26 14.62 11.90
C ASN A 316 9.03 13.88 12.45
N LEU A 317 9.17 13.29 13.60
CA LEU A 317 8.13 12.47 14.24
C LEU A 317 7.01 13.33 14.83
N GLY A 318 7.21 14.66 14.84
CA GLY A 318 6.31 15.57 15.52
C GLY A 318 6.39 15.44 17.04
N SER A 319 5.76 16.35 17.70
CA SER A 319 5.41 16.28 19.11
C SER A 319 4.03 16.91 19.27
N VAL A 320 3.26 16.43 20.20
CA VAL A 320 1.93 16.97 20.46
C VAL A 320 1.88 17.51 21.89
N GLN A 321 1.36 18.71 22.05
CA GLN A 321 1.04 19.25 23.36
C GLN A 321 -0.32 18.69 23.81
N VAL A 322 -0.33 18.09 24.99
CA VAL A 322 -1.52 17.51 25.58
C VAL A 322 -1.76 18.21 26.92
N SER A 323 -2.98 18.64 27.16
CA SER A 323 -3.33 19.28 28.40
C SER A 323 -4.61 18.72 29.02
N LEU A 324 -4.62 18.67 30.33
CA LEU A 324 -5.74 18.32 31.19
C LEU A 324 -5.90 19.39 32.27
N GLY A 325 -6.96 20.16 32.20
CA GLY A 325 -7.11 21.35 33.06
C GLY A 325 -5.93 22.30 32.92
N THR A 326 -5.21 22.56 34.01
CA THR A 326 -4.03 23.45 34.04
C THR A 326 -2.71 22.72 33.79
N GLN A 327 -2.70 21.39 33.73
CA GLN A 327 -1.49 20.62 33.48
C GLN A 327 -1.28 20.41 31.98
N SER A 328 -0.05 20.53 31.52
CA SER A 328 0.31 20.33 30.13
C SER A 328 1.63 19.60 30.02
N ILE A 329 1.70 18.66 29.08
CA ILE A 329 2.90 17.92 28.72
C ILE A 329 3.11 17.93 27.22
N VAL A 330 4.35 17.70 26.80
CA VAL A 330 4.69 17.46 25.40
C VAL A 330 4.95 15.96 25.23
N VAL A 331 4.19 15.34 24.33
CA VAL A 331 4.31 13.92 24.02
C VAL A 331 5.06 13.77 22.69
N PRO A 332 6.21 13.08 22.66
CA PRO A 332 6.95 12.85 21.42
C PRO A 332 6.16 11.93 20.48
N GLY A 333 6.29 12.13 19.17
CA GLY A 333 5.75 11.25 18.16
C GLY A 333 6.47 9.89 18.12
N ILE A 334 5.94 8.97 17.34
CA ILE A 334 6.55 7.67 17.06
C ILE A 334 7.02 7.64 15.61
N GLY A 335 8.08 6.89 15.35
CA GLY A 335 8.66 6.75 14.02
C GLY A 335 8.87 5.31 13.61
N GLU A 336 9.36 5.16 12.41
CA GLU A 336 9.87 3.89 11.90
C GLU A 336 11.38 3.86 12.04
N SER A 337 11.99 2.66 12.06
CA SER A 337 13.45 2.55 12.00
C SER A 337 14.00 3.24 10.74
N ARG A 338 15.22 3.77 10.87
CA ARG A 338 15.90 4.44 9.76
C ARG A 338 16.01 3.53 8.54
N TYR A 339 16.43 2.29 8.75
CA TYR A 339 16.64 1.32 7.67
C TYR A 339 15.52 0.29 7.65
N GLY A 340 15.19 -0.15 6.44
CA GLY A 340 14.20 -1.18 6.23
C GLY A 340 14.27 -1.80 4.86
N MET A 341 13.42 -2.78 4.65
CA MET A 341 13.28 -3.48 3.39
C MET A 341 11.81 -3.54 2.96
N ASP A 342 11.56 -3.30 1.69
CA ASP A 342 10.28 -3.57 1.06
C ASP A 342 10.46 -4.69 0.04
N ALA A 343 9.54 -5.64 0.02
CA ALA A 343 9.56 -6.76 -0.92
C ALA A 343 8.13 -7.08 -1.37
N GLY A 344 7.98 -7.48 -2.61
CA GLY A 344 6.66 -7.79 -3.13
C GLY A 344 6.72 -8.65 -4.38
N ALA A 345 5.52 -9.06 -4.80
CA ALA A 345 5.33 -9.85 -6.01
C ALA A 345 4.07 -9.39 -6.74
N SER A 346 4.05 -9.54 -8.05
CA SER A 346 2.89 -9.26 -8.86
C SER A 346 2.65 -10.32 -9.92
N ALA A 347 1.36 -10.48 -10.26
CA ALA A 347 0.92 -11.26 -11.40
C ALA A 347 -0.07 -10.44 -12.21
N SER A 348 0.10 -10.36 -13.52
CA SER A 348 -0.87 -9.71 -14.40
C SER A 348 -1.19 -10.58 -15.61
N LEU A 349 -2.46 -10.58 -16.00
CA LEU A 349 -2.98 -11.33 -17.12
C LEU A 349 -3.62 -10.38 -18.14
N SER A 350 -3.12 -10.37 -19.37
CA SER A 350 -3.81 -9.69 -20.48
C SER A 350 -5.06 -10.47 -20.84
N LEU A 351 -6.22 -9.84 -20.71
CA LEU A 351 -7.51 -10.41 -21.13
C LEU A 351 -7.71 -10.21 -22.63
N THR A 352 -7.37 -9.02 -23.11
CA THR A 352 -7.35 -8.60 -24.50
C THR A 352 -6.08 -7.76 -24.76
N ASN A 353 -5.91 -7.26 -25.99
CA ASN A 353 -4.80 -6.34 -26.32
C ASN A 353 -4.90 -4.99 -25.57
N THR A 354 -6.09 -4.64 -25.07
CA THR A 354 -6.35 -3.36 -24.41
C THR A 354 -6.71 -3.50 -22.93
N ALA A 355 -7.02 -4.70 -22.44
CA ALA A 355 -7.48 -4.93 -21.09
C ALA A 355 -6.62 -5.95 -20.34
N ARG A 356 -6.31 -5.66 -19.09
CA ARG A 356 -5.58 -6.57 -18.20
C ARG A 356 -6.12 -6.57 -16.78
N LEU A 357 -5.98 -7.70 -16.13
CA LEU A 357 -6.20 -7.88 -14.70
C LEU A 357 -4.87 -8.10 -14.01
N TYR A 358 -4.70 -7.59 -12.79
CA TYR A 358 -3.48 -7.82 -12.03
C TYR A 358 -3.74 -7.93 -10.53
N VAL A 359 -2.83 -8.62 -9.86
CA VAL A 359 -2.78 -8.73 -8.40
C VAL A 359 -1.37 -8.43 -7.94
N ASN A 360 -1.24 -7.70 -6.83
CA ASN A 360 0.04 -7.35 -6.23
C ASN A 360 0.00 -7.68 -4.74
N TYR A 361 1.14 -8.08 -4.23
CA TYR A 361 1.44 -8.16 -2.81
C TYR A 361 2.65 -7.29 -2.52
N ASP A 362 2.56 -6.46 -1.46
CA ASP A 362 3.63 -5.58 -0.99
C ASP A 362 3.81 -5.76 0.51
N GLY A 363 5.03 -6.09 0.93
CA GLY A 363 5.45 -6.18 2.33
C GLY A 363 6.46 -5.09 2.67
N LYS A 364 6.28 -4.42 3.82
CA LYS A 364 7.24 -3.45 4.35
C LYS A 364 7.71 -3.92 5.72
N PHE A 365 9.01 -4.03 5.89
CA PHE A 365 9.65 -4.62 7.07
C PHE A 365 10.60 -3.60 7.68
N ARG A 366 10.31 -3.20 8.91
CA ARG A 366 11.08 -2.31 9.77
C ARG A 366 11.24 -2.99 11.14
N ASN A 367 12.17 -2.54 11.96
CA ASN A 367 12.34 -3.14 13.30
C ASN A 367 11.05 -3.07 14.12
N GLU A 368 10.38 -1.92 14.08
CA GLU A 368 9.19 -1.66 14.90
C GLU A 368 7.88 -1.72 14.12
N LEU A 369 7.94 -1.95 12.79
CA LEU A 369 6.75 -1.94 11.95
C LEU A 369 6.79 -3.02 10.88
N THR A 370 5.70 -3.77 10.80
CA THR A 370 5.45 -4.72 9.72
C THR A 370 4.15 -4.36 9.02
N SER A 371 4.18 -4.27 7.69
CA SER A 371 3.02 -3.97 6.85
C SER A 371 2.88 -4.99 5.74
N HIS A 372 1.65 -5.43 5.51
CA HIS A 372 1.29 -6.32 4.41
C HIS A 372 0.13 -5.69 3.63
N GLN A 373 0.28 -5.58 2.33
CA GLN A 373 -0.73 -5.04 1.44
C GLN A 373 -1.04 -6.03 0.32
N GLY A 374 -2.32 -6.26 0.06
CA GLY A 374 -2.81 -6.96 -1.11
C GLY A 374 -3.60 -6.00 -2.00
N THR A 375 -3.39 -6.06 -3.31
CA THR A 375 -4.07 -5.22 -4.30
C THR A 375 -4.59 -6.07 -5.44
N VAL A 376 -5.81 -5.80 -5.90
CA VAL A 376 -6.38 -6.34 -7.14
C VAL A 376 -6.74 -5.16 -8.03
N GLY A 377 -6.36 -5.22 -9.29
CA GLY A 377 -6.58 -4.11 -10.21
C GLY A 377 -6.96 -4.55 -11.62
N PHE A 378 -7.63 -3.64 -12.31
CA PHE A 378 -8.01 -3.75 -13.72
C PHE A 378 -7.55 -2.51 -14.46
N GLU A 379 -7.03 -2.68 -15.67
CA GLU A 379 -6.62 -1.61 -16.56
C GLU A 379 -7.21 -1.80 -17.95
N HIS A 380 -7.68 -0.71 -18.52
CA HIS A 380 -8.14 -0.63 -19.92
C HIS A 380 -7.43 0.51 -20.65
N ARG A 381 -7.08 0.28 -21.92
CA ARG A 381 -6.35 1.22 -22.80
C ARG A 381 -7.11 1.40 -24.12
N TRP A 382 -7.10 2.61 -24.66
CA TRP A 382 -7.70 2.94 -25.97
C TRP A 382 -6.98 4.10 -26.68
#